data_747b565efb59297174377d069785b1c5
#
_entry.id   747b565efb59297174377d069785b1c5
#
_cell.length_a   1.000
_cell.length_b   1.000
_cell.length_c   1.000
_cell.angle_alpha   90.00
_cell.angle_beta   90.00
_cell.angle_gamma   90.00
#
_symmetry.space_group_name_H-M   'P 1'
#
loop_
_entity.id
_entity.type
_entity.pdbx_description
1 polymer ?
#
loop_
_entity_poly.entity_id
_entity_poly.type
_entity_poly.pdbx_seq_one_letter_code
_entity_poly.pdbx_strand_id
1 'polypeptide(L)'
;MTEFILNDKTIKTNLTDGTILLDFIRYNEHLTGTKIGCREGDCGACTVLVGEIKNKKLVYSSATSCLMPLGNVHCKHIVTIEGLNLPGTLNPIQEAMAEEGATQCGFCTPGFVVSLAGFCLSDETKKPIAAIDGNICRCTGYKSIERAAEKIAHFMDSRKMTNPIEFLTKKNILPSYFTTIKERLESLRLKTNGTMVPADATQFLGGGTDLYVQKHDEMKNAGIHFLFDQPELNGISREGNKCIIGPSATVTDLQQSPIMQQYFPRLQEYIKLVSSTPIRNMATIAGNFVNASPIGDFTIFFLALNAQLVISDGKTRELPLRKLFKGYKLLDLKPGEFIEKIWFELPDRQTHFHFEKLSKRTHLDIASVNSAIRIKKDKQIIFEAGISAGGVGPIPMYLEKASAFLKGKIISEELVFKLIEITQQEISPISDARGSEAYKRLALEQLIKAHFLKLFPELEVERIVGGD
;
A
#
# COMPACT_ATOMS: atom_id res chain seq x y z
N MET A 1 4.91 21.76 16.92
CA MET A 1 5.63 20.89 17.91
C MET A 1 5.02 19.51 17.84
N THR A 2 5.81 18.52 17.44
CA THR A 2 5.37 17.11 17.35
C THR A 2 5.66 16.39 18.66
N GLU A 3 4.65 15.69 19.20
CA GLU A 3 4.75 14.90 20.44
C GLU A 3 4.32 13.45 20.17
N PHE A 4 5.15 12.46 20.54
CA PHE A 4 4.91 11.05 20.33
C PHE A 4 5.68 10.19 21.36
N ILE A 5 5.47 8.88 21.37
CA ILE A 5 6.23 7.96 22.20
C ILE A 5 7.22 7.21 21.32
N LEU A 6 8.52 7.26 21.65
CA LEU A 6 9.57 6.49 21.01
C LEU A 6 10.09 5.44 22.00
N ASN A 7 9.85 4.17 21.70
CA ASN A 7 10.10 3.07 22.62
C ASN A 7 9.38 3.34 23.97
N ASP A 8 10.09 3.47 25.06
CA ASP A 8 9.49 3.81 26.35
C ASP A 8 9.54 5.30 26.72
N LYS A 9 10.00 6.18 25.82
CA LYS A 9 10.18 7.60 26.10
C LYS A 9 9.11 8.46 25.40
N THR A 10 8.55 9.44 26.11
CA THR A 10 7.75 10.49 25.46
C THR A 10 8.70 11.53 24.88
N ILE A 11 8.57 11.76 23.59
CA ILE A 11 9.38 12.72 22.81
C ILE A 11 8.55 13.96 22.53
N LYS A 12 9.17 15.12 22.70
CA LYS A 12 8.67 16.43 22.23
C LYS A 12 9.75 17.09 21.38
N THR A 13 9.42 17.42 20.17
CA THR A 13 10.40 18.03 19.25
C THR A 13 9.82 19.26 18.54
N ASN A 14 10.67 20.24 18.29
CA ASN A 14 10.39 21.43 17.49
C ASN A 14 11.02 21.33 16.09
N LEU A 15 11.59 20.18 15.71
CA LEU A 15 12.02 19.96 14.35
C LEU A 15 10.82 20.07 13.40
N THR A 16 11.10 20.43 12.16
CA THR A 16 10.04 20.56 11.14
C THR A 16 9.30 19.25 10.98
N ASP A 17 7.98 19.33 10.84
CA ASP A 17 7.11 18.16 10.70
C ASP A 17 7.44 17.33 9.44
N GLY A 18 8.10 17.93 8.45
CA GLY A 18 8.64 17.26 7.26
C GLY A 18 9.95 16.49 7.50
N THR A 19 10.57 16.59 8.67
CA THR A 19 11.78 15.81 8.99
C THR A 19 11.52 14.31 8.92
N ILE A 20 12.42 13.56 8.28
CA ILE A 20 12.29 12.10 8.13
C ILE A 20 12.49 11.42 9.49
N LEU A 21 11.56 10.53 9.86
CA LEU A 21 11.60 9.78 11.12
C LEU A 21 12.90 8.98 11.30
N LEU A 22 13.41 8.34 10.23
CA LEU A 22 14.67 7.59 10.26
C LEU A 22 15.85 8.47 10.69
N ASP A 23 15.91 9.69 10.16
CA ASP A 23 16.99 10.63 10.48
C ASP A 23 16.87 11.12 11.92
N PHE A 24 15.66 11.39 12.38
CA PHE A 24 15.38 11.73 13.78
C PHE A 24 15.83 10.60 14.73
N ILE A 25 15.41 9.36 14.46
CA ILE A 25 15.78 8.19 15.27
C ILE A 25 17.30 8.05 15.39
N ARG A 26 18.03 8.21 14.27
CA ARG A 26 19.45 7.93 14.22
C ARG A 26 20.33 9.10 14.67
N TYR A 27 19.98 10.32 14.29
CA TYR A 27 20.86 11.49 14.50
C TYR A 27 20.47 12.34 15.70
N ASN A 28 19.18 12.33 16.09
CA ASN A 28 18.73 13.08 17.26
C ASN A 28 18.63 12.17 18.51
N GLU A 29 18.08 10.97 18.36
CA GLU A 29 17.92 10.03 19.49
C GLU A 29 19.06 9.01 19.59
N HIS A 30 19.99 9.01 18.63
CA HIS A 30 21.17 8.13 18.56
C HIS A 30 20.86 6.62 18.60
N LEU A 31 19.63 6.22 18.20
CA LEU A 31 19.20 4.83 18.09
C LEU A 31 19.64 4.27 16.74
N THR A 32 20.82 3.68 16.68
CA THR A 32 21.50 3.28 15.44
C THR A 32 21.17 1.86 14.97
N GLY A 33 20.40 1.10 15.74
CA GLY A 33 19.92 -0.23 15.36
C GLY A 33 19.00 -0.19 14.13
N THR A 34 18.17 0.84 13.99
CA THR A 34 17.42 1.11 12.75
C THR A 34 18.37 1.58 11.67
N LYS A 35 18.48 0.87 10.53
CA LYS A 35 19.56 1.07 9.54
C LYS A 35 19.11 1.93 8.35
N ILE A 36 20.06 2.65 7.75
CA ILE A 36 19.91 3.35 6.48
C ILE A 36 20.36 2.41 5.37
N GLY A 37 19.42 1.91 4.55
CA GLY A 37 19.72 1.11 3.36
C GLY A 37 19.40 1.89 2.09
N CYS A 38 18.25 1.66 1.46
CA CYS A 38 17.88 2.24 0.17
C CYS A 38 17.34 3.68 0.25
N ARG A 39 16.67 4.08 1.33
CA ARG A 39 15.85 5.33 1.45
C ARG A 39 14.70 5.42 0.43
N GLU A 40 14.25 4.30 -0.11
CA GLU A 40 13.20 4.20 -1.14
C GLU A 40 12.04 3.28 -0.70
N GLY A 41 12.07 2.79 0.56
CA GLY A 41 11.04 1.91 1.09
C GLY A 41 11.16 0.43 0.69
N ASP A 42 12.18 0.05 -0.10
CA ASP A 42 12.30 -1.29 -0.69
C ASP A 42 13.01 -2.31 0.21
N CYS A 43 14.03 -1.88 0.98
CA CYS A 43 14.93 -2.84 1.64
C CYS A 43 14.51 -3.27 3.04
N GLY A 44 13.63 -2.54 3.71
CA GLY A 44 13.14 -2.83 5.06
C GLY A 44 14.17 -2.69 6.19
N ALA A 45 15.41 -2.26 5.92
CA ALA A 45 16.43 -2.08 6.97
C ALA A 45 16.07 -0.97 7.98
N CYS A 46 15.16 -0.07 7.60
CA CYS A 46 14.64 1.02 8.42
C CYS A 46 13.27 0.71 9.06
N THR A 47 12.80 -0.53 9.05
CA THR A 47 11.48 -0.90 9.58
C THR A 47 11.36 -0.52 11.05
N VAL A 48 10.24 0.12 11.39
CA VAL A 48 9.77 0.42 12.75
C VAL A 48 8.34 -0.07 12.90
N LEU A 49 7.86 -0.24 14.15
CA LEU A 49 6.42 -0.39 14.40
C LEU A 49 5.82 0.96 14.73
N VAL A 50 4.61 1.17 14.22
CA VAL A 50 3.77 2.32 14.52
C VAL A 50 2.56 1.83 15.27
N GLY A 51 2.43 2.22 16.54
CA GLY A 51 1.28 1.94 17.41
C GLY A 51 0.34 3.13 17.43
N GLU A 52 -0.93 2.87 17.17
CA GLU A 52 -1.98 3.90 17.21
C GLU A 52 -3.28 3.36 17.80
N ILE A 53 -4.14 4.26 18.27
CA ILE A 53 -5.45 3.87 18.81
C ILE A 53 -6.47 3.94 17.68
N LYS A 54 -6.95 2.76 17.22
CA LYS A 54 -8.06 2.59 16.30
C LYS A 54 -9.22 1.87 16.99
N ASN A 55 -10.43 2.41 16.90
CA ASN A 55 -11.62 1.82 17.53
C ASN A 55 -11.41 1.44 19.02
N LYS A 56 -10.79 2.34 19.80
CA LYS A 56 -10.46 2.15 21.23
C LYS A 56 -9.46 1.01 21.52
N LYS A 57 -8.81 0.45 20.51
CA LYS A 57 -7.77 -0.58 20.64
C LYS A 57 -6.42 0.00 20.22
N LEU A 58 -5.36 -0.38 20.91
CA LEU A 58 -3.99 -0.12 20.47
C LEU A 58 -3.63 -1.17 19.43
N VAL A 59 -3.36 -0.73 18.21
CA VAL A 59 -2.96 -1.58 17.07
C VAL A 59 -1.58 -1.17 16.58
N TYR A 60 -0.81 -2.13 16.09
CA TYR A 60 0.52 -1.90 15.56
C TYR A 60 0.60 -2.32 14.09
N SER A 61 1.31 -1.51 13.32
CA SER A 61 1.68 -1.82 11.93
C SER A 61 3.16 -1.57 11.68
N SER A 62 3.78 -2.37 10.82
CA SER A 62 5.14 -2.09 10.36
C SER A 62 5.15 -0.94 9.35
N ALA A 63 6.19 -0.10 9.40
CA ALA A 63 6.36 1.03 8.49
C ALA A 63 7.84 1.24 8.15
N THR A 64 8.10 1.86 6.99
CA THR A 64 9.45 2.26 6.58
C THR A 64 9.74 3.67 7.08
N SER A 65 10.56 3.80 8.13
CA SER A 65 10.84 5.10 8.73
C SER A 65 11.57 6.09 7.80
N CYS A 66 12.20 5.60 6.72
CA CYS A 66 12.86 6.45 5.73
C CYS A 66 11.90 7.26 4.84
N LEU A 67 10.62 6.89 4.80
CA LEU A 67 9.58 7.57 4.01
C LEU A 67 8.50 8.20 4.89
N MET A 68 8.69 8.18 6.21
CA MET A 68 7.72 8.69 7.18
C MET A 68 8.20 10.03 7.76
N PRO A 69 7.43 11.11 7.60
CA PRO A 69 7.71 12.39 8.25
C PRO A 69 7.31 12.39 9.73
N LEU A 70 7.92 13.27 10.52
CA LEU A 70 7.57 13.46 11.94
C LEU A 70 6.10 13.88 12.12
N GLY A 71 5.52 14.65 11.19
CA GLY A 71 4.10 15.01 11.27
C GLY A 71 3.17 13.80 11.30
N ASN A 72 3.50 12.72 10.57
CA ASN A 72 2.71 11.49 10.54
C ASN A 72 2.88 10.58 11.79
N VAL A 73 3.76 10.93 12.73
CA VAL A 73 3.94 10.16 13.98
C VAL A 73 3.39 10.87 15.22
N HIS A 74 2.80 12.03 15.04
CA HIS A 74 2.19 12.77 16.14
C HIS A 74 1.12 11.94 16.86
N CYS A 75 1.16 11.92 18.20
CA CYS A 75 0.28 11.10 19.05
C CYS A 75 0.31 9.59 18.75
N LYS A 76 1.45 9.06 18.24
CA LYS A 76 1.66 7.63 18.00
C LYS A 76 2.80 7.07 18.85
N HIS A 77 2.88 5.74 18.90
CA HIS A 77 3.98 5.00 19.52
C HIS A 77 4.88 4.43 18.42
N ILE A 78 6.13 4.84 18.39
CA ILE A 78 7.15 4.34 17.47
C ILE A 78 8.05 3.37 18.22
N VAL A 79 8.23 2.16 17.65
CA VAL A 79 9.08 1.12 18.23
C VAL A 79 10.21 0.80 17.27
N THR A 80 11.43 0.99 17.73
CA THR A 80 12.65 0.55 17.05
C THR A 80 13.11 -0.80 17.60
N ILE A 81 14.18 -1.37 17.04
CA ILE A 81 14.77 -2.60 17.55
C ILE A 81 15.20 -2.48 19.03
N GLU A 82 15.70 -1.32 19.43
CA GLU A 82 16.11 -1.05 20.82
C GLU A 82 14.91 -1.15 21.77
N GLY A 83 13.71 -0.77 21.32
CA GLY A 83 12.47 -0.88 22.08
C GLY A 83 11.92 -2.30 22.23
N LEU A 84 12.50 -3.27 21.55
CA LEU A 84 12.15 -4.70 21.66
C LEU A 84 13.13 -5.47 22.54
N ASN A 85 14.25 -4.87 22.95
CA ASN A 85 15.26 -5.55 23.75
C ASN A 85 14.78 -5.79 25.18
N LEU A 86 15.07 -6.98 25.68
CA LEU A 86 14.88 -7.34 27.08
C LEU A 86 16.18 -7.12 27.86
N PRO A 87 16.11 -6.77 29.14
CA PRO A 87 17.31 -6.62 29.98
C PRO A 87 18.09 -7.95 30.11
N GLY A 88 19.31 -7.98 29.61
CA GLY A 88 20.26 -9.10 29.81
C GLY A 88 19.94 -10.41 29.08
N THR A 89 18.92 -10.46 28.21
CA THR A 89 18.56 -11.65 27.44
C THR A 89 18.00 -11.30 26.08
N LEU A 90 18.02 -12.27 25.16
CA LEU A 90 17.32 -12.16 23.87
C LEU A 90 15.82 -12.41 24.08
N ASN A 91 14.99 -11.76 23.30
CA ASN A 91 13.58 -12.14 23.20
C ASN A 91 13.43 -13.35 22.24
N PRO A 92 12.31 -14.09 22.29
CA PRO A 92 12.10 -15.30 21.47
C PRO A 92 12.25 -15.09 19.95
N ILE A 93 12.01 -13.87 19.43
CA ILE A 93 12.23 -13.57 18.02
C ILE A 93 13.73 -13.50 17.73
N GLN A 94 14.49 -12.83 18.58
CA GLN A 94 15.95 -12.72 18.45
C GLN A 94 16.61 -14.10 18.64
N GLU A 95 16.13 -14.91 19.59
CA GLU A 95 16.57 -16.30 19.78
C GLU A 95 16.32 -17.14 18.54
N ALA A 96 15.11 -17.12 17.96
CA ALA A 96 14.79 -17.86 16.75
C ALA A 96 15.69 -17.45 15.57
N MET A 97 15.96 -16.15 15.40
CA MET A 97 16.88 -15.66 14.37
C MET A 97 18.31 -16.16 14.58
N ALA A 98 18.77 -16.24 15.81
CA ALA A 98 20.12 -16.73 16.15
C ALA A 98 20.23 -18.24 15.96
N GLU A 99 19.30 -19.03 16.52
CA GLU A 99 19.29 -20.49 16.46
C GLU A 99 19.19 -21.04 15.05
N GLU A 100 18.39 -20.38 14.17
CA GLU A 100 18.24 -20.78 12.78
C GLU A 100 19.37 -20.27 11.86
N GLY A 101 20.37 -19.57 12.40
CA GLY A 101 21.44 -18.96 11.60
C GLY A 101 20.90 -17.90 10.61
N ALA A 102 19.84 -17.22 10.99
CA ALA A 102 19.13 -16.24 10.15
C ALA A 102 19.84 -14.87 10.08
N THR A 103 21.08 -14.78 10.54
CA THR A 103 21.89 -13.57 10.48
C THR A 103 23.33 -13.88 10.08
N GLN A 104 23.97 -13.02 9.26
CA GLN A 104 25.38 -13.09 8.93
C GLN A 104 26.02 -11.71 9.17
N CYS A 105 25.90 -10.76 8.24
CA CYS A 105 26.46 -9.42 8.46
C CYS A 105 25.68 -8.58 9.49
N GLY A 106 24.44 -8.96 9.84
CA GLY A 106 23.62 -8.30 10.84
C GLY A 106 22.89 -7.03 10.37
N PHE A 107 23.14 -6.54 9.16
CA PHE A 107 22.61 -5.25 8.71
C PHE A 107 21.07 -5.24 8.59
N CYS A 108 20.48 -6.27 8.00
CA CYS A 108 19.03 -6.40 7.84
C CYS A 108 18.31 -6.97 9.06
N THR A 109 19.05 -7.61 9.99
CA THR A 109 18.48 -8.35 11.12
C THR A 109 17.53 -7.51 11.99
N PRO A 110 17.85 -6.25 12.37
CA PRO A 110 16.92 -5.43 13.12
C PRO A 110 15.56 -5.24 12.42
N GLY A 111 15.56 -5.01 11.11
CA GLY A 111 14.32 -4.86 10.33
C GLY A 111 13.47 -6.13 10.33
N PHE A 112 14.07 -7.31 10.16
CA PHE A 112 13.35 -8.59 10.24
C PHE A 112 12.76 -8.84 11.63
N VAL A 113 13.53 -8.57 12.71
CA VAL A 113 13.04 -8.74 14.09
C VAL A 113 11.85 -7.81 14.36
N VAL A 114 11.91 -6.53 13.93
CA VAL A 114 10.80 -5.58 14.08
C VAL A 114 9.58 -6.03 13.28
N SER A 115 9.76 -6.50 12.05
CA SER A 115 8.66 -7.02 11.22
C SER A 115 7.99 -8.24 11.84
N LEU A 116 8.76 -9.18 12.40
CA LEU A 116 8.24 -10.35 13.11
C LEU A 116 7.55 -9.98 14.44
N ALA A 117 8.03 -8.95 15.14
CA ALA A 117 7.32 -8.40 16.29
C ALA A 117 5.96 -7.81 15.89
N GLY A 118 5.90 -7.12 14.75
CA GLY A 118 4.64 -6.66 14.15
C GLY A 118 3.69 -7.80 13.80
N PHE A 119 4.20 -8.90 13.25
CA PHE A 119 3.42 -10.12 13.04
C PHE A 119 2.84 -10.65 14.34
N CYS A 120 3.63 -10.74 15.39
CA CYS A 120 3.16 -11.20 16.70
C CYS A 120 2.07 -10.29 17.30
N LEU A 121 2.10 -9.01 17.02
CA LEU A 121 1.12 -8.01 17.48
C LEU A 121 -0.16 -7.99 16.63
N SER A 122 -0.13 -8.53 15.42
CA SER A 122 -1.27 -8.57 14.51
C SER A 122 -2.26 -9.69 14.86
N ASP A 123 -3.45 -9.65 14.25
CA ASP A 123 -4.42 -10.74 14.34
C ASP A 123 -4.07 -11.92 13.39
N GLU A 124 -3.17 -11.73 12.44
CA GLU A 124 -2.67 -12.78 11.55
C GLU A 124 -1.58 -13.60 12.27
N THR A 125 -1.85 -14.87 12.51
CA THR A 125 -0.90 -15.77 13.22
C THR A 125 -0.31 -16.89 12.35
N LYS A 126 -0.75 -16.99 11.08
CA LYS A 126 -0.41 -18.14 10.21
C LYS A 126 0.45 -17.79 9.00
N LYS A 127 0.70 -16.52 8.73
CA LYS A 127 1.43 -16.08 7.52
C LYS A 127 2.63 -15.20 7.86
N PRO A 128 3.63 -15.70 8.59
CA PRO A 128 4.76 -14.91 9.04
C PRO A 128 5.59 -14.35 7.87
N ILE A 129 5.65 -15.08 6.74
CA ILE A 129 6.39 -14.67 5.55
C ILE A 129 5.80 -13.39 4.94
N ALA A 130 4.48 -13.20 5.02
CA ALA A 130 3.85 -11.98 4.54
C ALA A 130 4.23 -10.74 5.38
N ALA A 131 4.59 -10.93 6.65
CA ALA A 131 5.01 -9.82 7.51
C ALA A 131 6.43 -9.34 7.20
N ILE A 132 7.26 -10.19 6.61
CA ILE A 132 8.66 -9.88 6.25
C ILE A 132 8.86 -9.62 4.76
N ASP A 133 7.78 -9.49 3.98
CA ASP A 133 7.82 -9.29 2.52
C ASP A 133 8.50 -7.98 2.11
N GLY A 134 8.63 -7.03 3.02
CA GLY A 134 9.33 -5.75 2.83
C GLY A 134 10.80 -5.75 3.28
N ASN A 135 11.37 -6.90 3.67
CA ASN A 135 12.73 -6.96 4.17
C ASN A 135 13.64 -7.73 3.21
N ILE A 136 14.78 -7.14 2.84
CA ILE A 136 15.76 -7.73 1.92
C ILE A 136 17.02 -8.17 2.69
N CYS A 137 17.44 -9.42 2.47
CA CYS A 137 18.73 -9.95 2.92
C CYS A 137 19.57 -10.40 1.73
N ARG A 138 20.84 -10.01 1.68
CA ARG A 138 21.79 -10.45 0.63
C ARG A 138 22.62 -11.66 1.04
N CYS A 139 22.69 -11.97 2.32
CA CYS A 139 23.68 -12.92 2.85
C CYS A 139 23.15 -14.34 3.01
N THR A 140 21.95 -14.50 3.58
CA THR A 140 21.45 -15.80 4.11
C THR A 140 20.73 -16.68 3.09
N GLY A 141 20.35 -16.14 1.92
CA GLY A 141 19.50 -16.84 0.96
C GLY A 141 18.06 -17.08 1.45
N TYR A 142 17.63 -16.39 2.49
CA TYR A 142 16.28 -16.36 3.10
C TYR A 142 15.83 -17.61 3.84
N LYS A 143 16.25 -18.82 3.49
CA LYS A 143 15.71 -20.07 4.07
C LYS A 143 15.86 -20.16 5.59
N SER A 144 16.94 -19.67 6.15
CA SER A 144 17.10 -19.56 7.60
C SER A 144 16.15 -18.55 8.24
N ILE A 145 15.92 -17.43 7.55
CA ILE A 145 14.96 -16.41 8.01
C ILE A 145 13.52 -16.95 7.94
N GLU A 146 13.17 -17.68 6.89
CA GLU A 146 11.86 -18.33 6.74
C GLU A 146 11.64 -19.32 7.90
N ARG A 147 12.62 -20.18 8.22
CA ARG A 147 12.52 -21.11 9.36
C ARG A 147 12.36 -20.39 10.70
N ALA A 148 13.11 -19.31 10.92
CA ALA A 148 12.95 -18.49 12.12
C ALA A 148 11.53 -17.89 12.21
N ALA A 149 10.99 -17.39 11.10
CA ALA A 149 9.64 -16.84 11.03
C ALA A 149 8.57 -17.92 11.29
N GLU A 150 8.72 -19.13 10.73
CA GLU A 150 7.84 -20.27 10.98
C GLU A 150 7.88 -20.71 12.44
N LYS A 151 9.06 -20.75 13.05
CA LYS A 151 9.23 -21.06 14.48
C LYS A 151 8.46 -20.08 15.36
N ILE A 152 8.49 -18.79 15.02
CA ILE A 152 7.71 -17.76 15.72
C ILE A 152 6.19 -17.95 15.48
N ALA A 153 5.76 -18.31 14.28
CA ALA A 153 4.35 -18.60 14.01
C ALA A 153 3.84 -19.78 14.86
N HIS A 154 4.60 -20.88 14.96
CA HIS A 154 4.26 -21.98 15.84
C HIS A 154 4.18 -21.58 17.32
N PHE A 155 5.07 -20.70 17.77
CA PHE A 155 4.98 -20.15 19.10
C PHE A 155 3.66 -19.38 19.31
N MET A 156 3.20 -18.66 18.29
CA MET A 156 1.95 -17.90 18.30
C MET A 156 0.69 -18.78 18.26
N ASP A 157 0.76 -20.07 17.87
CA ASP A 157 -0.38 -21.00 17.90
C ASP A 157 -0.96 -21.16 19.32
N SER A 158 -0.15 -20.93 20.35
CA SER A 158 -0.58 -20.96 21.75
C SER A 158 -1.36 -19.71 22.19
N ARG A 159 -1.45 -18.67 21.35
CA ARG A 159 -2.17 -17.44 21.65
C ARG A 159 -3.67 -17.68 21.58
N LYS A 160 -4.30 -17.89 22.74
CA LYS A 160 -5.75 -17.82 22.85
C LYS A 160 -6.15 -16.34 22.70
N MET A 161 -7.28 -16.08 22.05
CA MET A 161 -7.86 -14.78 21.67
C MET A 161 -7.99 -13.74 22.81
N THR A 162 -6.89 -13.39 23.44
CA THR A 162 -6.79 -12.35 24.45
C THR A 162 -6.00 -11.16 23.89
N ASN A 163 -5.92 -10.09 24.64
CA ASN A 163 -5.12 -8.92 24.30
C ASN A 163 -3.71 -9.33 23.87
N PRO A 164 -3.30 -9.10 22.61
CA PRO A 164 -2.00 -9.52 22.12
C PRO A 164 -0.83 -9.03 22.98
N ILE A 165 -0.90 -7.79 23.46
CA ILE A 165 0.16 -7.16 24.26
C ILE A 165 0.37 -7.92 25.58
N GLU A 166 -0.70 -8.28 26.28
CA GLU A 166 -0.61 -9.03 27.54
C GLU A 166 0.00 -10.43 27.33
N PHE A 167 -0.39 -11.11 26.26
CA PHE A 167 0.19 -12.40 25.92
C PHE A 167 1.69 -12.27 25.62
N LEU A 168 2.07 -11.29 24.77
CA LEU A 168 3.44 -11.13 24.32
C LEU A 168 4.39 -10.66 25.44
N THR A 169 3.92 -9.80 26.35
CA THR A 169 4.70 -9.38 27.52
C THR A 169 4.87 -10.53 28.52
N LYS A 170 3.81 -11.33 28.76
CA LYS A 170 3.88 -12.52 29.60
C LYS A 170 4.86 -13.58 29.07
N LYS A 171 5.03 -13.63 27.74
CA LYS A 171 5.93 -14.56 27.03
C LYS A 171 7.31 -13.98 26.76
N ASN A 172 7.63 -12.83 27.30
CA ASN A 172 8.89 -12.12 27.11
C ASN A 172 9.23 -11.85 25.63
N ILE A 173 8.21 -11.73 24.75
CA ILE A 173 8.41 -11.28 23.36
C ILE A 173 8.53 -9.77 23.34
N LEU A 174 7.73 -9.08 24.16
CA LEU A 174 7.75 -7.63 24.29
C LEU A 174 8.14 -7.23 25.72
N PRO A 175 8.87 -6.12 25.89
CA PRO A 175 9.11 -5.51 27.18
C PRO A 175 7.82 -5.08 27.89
N SER A 176 7.84 -5.04 29.21
CA SER A 176 6.67 -4.75 30.05
C SER A 176 6.06 -3.36 29.80
N TYR A 177 6.83 -2.36 29.37
CA TYR A 177 6.34 -1.01 29.14
C TYR A 177 5.21 -0.93 28.09
N PHE A 178 5.11 -1.91 27.19
CA PHE A 178 4.02 -1.97 26.20
C PHE A 178 2.64 -1.96 26.83
N THR A 179 2.51 -2.47 28.05
CA THR A 179 1.22 -2.51 28.78
C THR A 179 0.69 -1.13 29.14
N THR A 180 1.54 -0.11 29.23
CA THR A 180 1.17 1.27 29.61
C THR A 180 0.96 2.19 28.41
N ILE A 181 1.34 1.76 27.21
CA ILE A 181 1.36 2.62 26.01
C ILE A 181 -0.03 3.13 25.64
N LYS A 182 -1.07 2.30 25.77
CA LYS A 182 -2.42 2.72 25.42
C LYS A 182 -2.86 3.94 26.22
N GLU A 183 -2.74 3.88 27.54
CA GLU A 183 -3.11 4.97 28.46
C GLU A 183 -2.28 6.23 28.21
N ARG A 184 -0.98 6.05 27.94
CA ARG A 184 -0.08 7.17 27.61
C ARG A 184 -0.47 7.86 26.31
N LEU A 185 -0.84 7.11 25.26
CA LEU A 185 -1.31 7.67 23.99
C LEU A 185 -2.67 8.37 24.14
N GLU A 186 -3.59 7.82 24.94
CA GLU A 186 -4.86 8.47 25.25
C GLU A 186 -4.63 9.81 25.95
N SER A 187 -3.69 9.85 26.90
CA SER A 187 -3.30 11.09 27.59
C SER A 187 -2.68 12.13 26.66
N LEU A 188 -1.88 11.71 25.66
CA LEU A 188 -1.31 12.60 24.65
C LEU A 188 -2.40 13.22 23.77
N ARG A 189 -3.34 12.42 23.28
CA ARG A 189 -4.45 12.88 22.42
C ARG A 189 -5.37 13.91 23.11
N LEU A 190 -5.60 13.77 24.40
CA LEU A 190 -6.43 14.70 25.16
C LEU A 190 -5.78 16.09 25.30
N LYS A 191 -4.45 16.18 25.18
CA LYS A 191 -3.70 17.46 25.31
C LYS A 191 -3.60 18.20 23.97
N THR A 192 -3.83 17.54 22.87
CA THR A 192 -3.71 18.11 21.54
C THR A 192 -5.08 18.55 21.01
N ASN A 193 -5.37 19.83 21.13
CA ASN A 193 -6.52 20.44 20.47
C ASN A 193 -6.23 20.60 18.98
N GLY A 194 -6.77 19.70 18.16
CA GLY A 194 -6.87 19.83 16.70
C GLY A 194 -5.54 19.96 15.95
N THR A 195 -5.43 19.34 14.81
CA THR A 195 -4.37 19.58 13.82
C THR A 195 -4.51 21.02 13.30
N MET A 196 -3.61 21.92 13.69
CA MET A 196 -3.52 23.24 13.05
C MET A 196 -2.96 23.00 11.64
N VAL A 197 -3.79 23.30 10.64
CA VAL A 197 -3.32 23.43 9.25
C VAL A 197 -2.45 24.69 9.21
N PRO A 198 -1.17 24.61 8.82
CA PRO A 198 -0.38 25.82 8.61
C PRO A 198 -1.06 26.70 7.58
N ALA A 199 -1.20 28.00 7.86
CA ALA A 199 -1.84 28.96 6.95
C ALA A 199 -1.07 29.09 5.60
N ASP A 200 0.19 28.65 5.58
CA ASP A 200 1.13 28.65 4.45
C ASP A 200 1.39 27.27 3.86
N ALA A 201 0.55 26.28 4.17
CA ALA A 201 0.71 24.93 3.65
C ALA A 201 0.65 24.93 2.11
N THR A 202 1.75 24.54 1.49
CA THR A 202 1.91 24.46 0.03
C THR A 202 1.79 23.04 -0.51
N GLN A 203 1.86 22.04 0.37
CA GLN A 203 1.87 20.61 0.02
C GLN A 203 0.84 19.84 0.83
N PHE A 204 -0.01 19.06 0.15
CA PHE A 204 -0.85 18.04 0.79
C PHE A 204 -0.10 16.71 0.86
N LEU A 205 -0.12 16.07 2.01
CA LEU A 205 0.61 14.82 2.25
C LEU A 205 -0.29 13.75 2.87
N GLY A 206 -0.41 12.62 2.19
CA GLY A 206 -0.90 11.36 2.75
C GLY A 206 0.23 10.59 3.45
N GLY A 207 0.45 9.33 3.08
CA GLY A 207 1.48 8.48 3.67
C GLY A 207 2.94 8.86 3.38
N GLY A 208 3.18 9.66 2.34
CA GLY A 208 4.53 10.15 2.00
C GLY A 208 5.38 9.21 1.13
N THR A 209 4.90 8.00 0.84
CA THR A 209 5.69 6.90 0.24
C THR A 209 6.29 7.20 -1.14
N ASP A 210 5.73 8.12 -1.90
CA ASP A 210 6.28 8.58 -3.19
C ASP A 210 7.02 9.92 -3.06
N LEU A 211 6.45 10.88 -2.32
CA LEU A 211 7.05 12.22 -2.19
C LEU A 211 8.41 12.20 -1.50
N TYR A 212 8.58 11.35 -0.48
CA TYR A 212 9.86 11.23 0.23
C TYR A 212 10.92 10.43 -0.56
N VAL A 213 10.53 9.67 -1.59
CA VAL A 213 11.48 9.12 -2.57
C VAL A 213 11.92 10.20 -3.56
N GLN A 214 10.98 11.00 -4.05
CA GLN A 214 11.22 11.92 -5.17
C GLN A 214 11.76 13.28 -4.71
N LYS A 215 11.37 13.78 -3.52
CA LYS A 215 11.56 15.17 -3.08
C LYS A 215 11.90 15.31 -1.59
N HIS A 216 12.63 14.34 -0.99
CA HIS A 216 12.86 14.31 0.45
C HIS A 216 13.51 15.58 1.01
N ASP A 217 14.44 16.20 0.28
CA ASP A 217 15.11 17.43 0.72
C ASP A 217 14.16 18.63 0.71
N GLU A 218 13.29 18.73 -0.32
CA GLU A 218 12.29 19.77 -0.41
C GLU A 218 11.25 19.64 0.71
N MET A 219 10.78 18.39 0.95
CA MET A 219 9.74 18.09 1.94
C MET A 219 10.17 18.43 3.37
N LYS A 220 11.45 18.37 3.69
CA LYS A 220 11.95 18.68 5.04
C LYS A 220 11.53 20.05 5.54
N ASN A 221 11.50 21.05 4.64
CA ASN A 221 11.22 22.45 4.98
C ASN A 221 9.91 22.97 4.36
N ALA A 222 9.13 22.12 3.71
CA ALA A 222 7.86 22.49 3.12
C ALA A 222 6.79 22.77 4.19
N GLY A 223 5.90 23.71 3.94
CA GLY A 223 4.63 23.83 4.65
C GLY A 223 3.72 22.67 4.25
N ILE A 224 3.50 21.72 5.14
CA ILE A 224 2.78 20.47 4.84
C ILE A 224 1.41 20.47 5.53
N HIS A 225 0.37 20.20 4.74
CA HIS A 225 -0.95 19.82 5.24
C HIS A 225 -1.04 18.30 5.29
N PHE A 226 -0.98 17.75 6.50
CA PHE A 226 -1.03 16.30 6.73
C PHE A 226 -2.47 15.80 6.63
N LEU A 227 -2.73 14.90 5.67
CA LEU A 227 -4.03 14.26 5.46
C LEU A 227 -4.13 12.88 6.09
N PHE A 228 -2.97 12.26 6.43
CA PHE A 228 -2.84 10.83 6.68
C PHE A 228 -3.75 10.30 7.79
N ASP A 229 -3.89 11.02 8.89
CA ASP A 229 -4.63 10.54 10.08
C ASP A 229 -5.84 11.38 10.43
N GLN A 230 -6.39 12.11 9.48
CA GLN A 230 -7.62 12.85 9.71
C GLN A 230 -8.81 11.88 9.70
N PRO A 231 -9.57 11.73 10.80
CA PRO A 231 -10.64 10.73 10.92
C PRO A 231 -11.71 10.86 9.84
N GLU A 232 -12.05 12.08 9.45
CA GLU A 232 -13.04 12.42 8.43
C GLU A 232 -12.60 12.06 7.01
N LEU A 233 -11.28 11.92 6.79
CA LEU A 233 -10.69 11.53 5.51
C LEU A 233 -10.34 10.04 5.43
N ASN A 234 -10.61 9.28 6.50
CA ASN A 234 -10.30 7.87 6.59
C ASN A 234 -11.55 7.00 6.41
N GLY A 235 -11.27 5.71 6.14
CA GLY A 235 -12.28 4.68 6.15
C GLY A 235 -12.83 4.31 4.78
N ILE A 236 -13.53 3.18 4.76
CA ILE A 236 -14.21 2.64 3.60
C ILE A 236 -15.62 2.28 4.02
N SER A 237 -16.61 2.88 3.39
CA SER A 237 -18.01 2.72 3.72
C SER A 237 -18.86 2.41 2.48
N ARG A 238 -20.10 2.02 2.72
CA ARG A 238 -21.07 1.76 1.66
C ARG A 238 -22.24 2.72 1.78
N GLU A 239 -22.58 3.38 0.68
CA GLU A 239 -23.78 4.21 0.54
C GLU A 239 -24.64 3.68 -0.64
N GLY A 240 -25.70 2.96 -0.33
CA GLY A 240 -26.52 2.31 -1.35
C GLY A 240 -25.73 1.24 -2.12
N ASN A 241 -25.54 1.45 -3.44
CA ASN A 241 -24.72 0.60 -4.30
C ASN A 241 -23.30 1.16 -4.50
N LYS A 242 -22.90 2.25 -3.83
CA LYS A 242 -21.59 2.85 -3.95
C LYS A 242 -20.67 2.42 -2.82
N CYS A 243 -19.40 2.18 -3.16
CA CYS A 243 -18.30 2.14 -2.21
C CYS A 243 -17.71 3.55 -2.11
N ILE A 244 -17.60 4.03 -0.89
CA ILE A 244 -16.98 5.33 -0.57
C ILE A 244 -15.66 5.06 0.11
N ILE A 245 -14.58 5.68 -0.37
CA ILE A 245 -13.23 5.54 0.18
C ILE A 245 -12.74 6.94 0.57
N GLY A 246 -12.35 7.09 1.81
CA GLY A 246 -11.64 8.27 2.28
C GLY A 246 -10.25 8.36 1.65
N PRO A 247 -9.77 9.55 1.28
CA PRO A 247 -8.50 9.71 0.55
C PRO A 247 -7.27 9.22 1.32
N SER A 248 -7.36 9.21 2.66
CA SER A 248 -6.31 8.73 3.55
C SER A 248 -6.38 7.22 3.83
N ALA A 249 -7.39 6.52 3.32
CA ALA A 249 -7.45 5.07 3.41
C ALA A 249 -6.21 4.46 2.74
N THR A 250 -5.52 3.60 3.48
CA THR A 250 -4.31 2.93 3.02
C THR A 250 -4.64 1.70 2.16
N VAL A 251 -3.64 1.18 1.49
CA VAL A 251 -3.75 -0.10 0.77
C VAL A 251 -4.11 -1.24 1.74
N THR A 252 -3.59 -1.20 2.97
CA THR A 252 -3.94 -2.17 4.01
C THR A 252 -5.39 -2.01 4.46
N ASP A 253 -5.92 -0.78 4.59
CA ASP A 253 -7.34 -0.56 4.89
C ASP A 253 -8.23 -1.11 3.78
N LEU A 254 -7.82 -0.93 2.50
CA LEU A 254 -8.51 -1.54 1.35
C LEU A 254 -8.52 -3.07 1.45
N GLN A 255 -7.36 -3.66 1.77
CA GLN A 255 -7.18 -5.11 1.93
C GLN A 255 -8.06 -5.70 3.03
N GLN A 256 -8.17 -4.99 4.16
CA GLN A 256 -8.90 -5.43 5.34
C GLN A 256 -10.40 -5.08 5.31
N SER A 257 -10.82 -4.24 4.36
CA SER A 257 -12.22 -3.82 4.25
C SER A 257 -13.15 -4.99 3.94
N PRO A 258 -14.13 -5.29 4.81
CA PRO A 258 -15.14 -6.33 4.53
C PRO A 258 -15.92 -6.05 3.25
N ILE A 259 -16.17 -4.77 2.93
CA ILE A 259 -16.86 -4.35 1.69
C ILE A 259 -16.00 -4.76 0.49
N MET A 260 -14.73 -4.38 0.48
CA MET A 260 -13.85 -4.70 -0.64
C MET A 260 -13.65 -6.21 -0.82
N GLN A 261 -13.50 -6.96 0.26
CA GLN A 261 -13.37 -8.43 0.22
C GLN A 261 -14.64 -9.10 -0.30
N GLN A 262 -15.82 -8.60 0.09
CA GLN A 262 -17.11 -9.13 -0.37
C GLN A 262 -17.30 -8.96 -1.87
N TYR A 263 -16.94 -7.79 -2.42
CA TYR A 263 -17.20 -7.46 -3.83
C TYR A 263 -16.03 -7.79 -4.76
N PHE A 264 -14.83 -8.01 -4.23
CA PHE A 264 -13.63 -8.41 -4.96
C PHE A 264 -13.00 -9.65 -4.32
N PRO A 265 -13.53 -10.85 -4.55
CA PRO A 265 -13.07 -12.09 -3.88
C PRO A 265 -11.59 -12.38 -4.09
N ARG A 266 -10.99 -11.89 -5.20
CA ARG A 266 -9.57 -12.02 -5.51
C ARG A 266 -8.71 -10.86 -5.04
N LEU A 267 -9.24 -9.95 -4.24
CA LEU A 267 -8.52 -8.75 -3.78
C LEU A 267 -7.18 -9.08 -3.12
N GLN A 268 -7.13 -10.15 -2.32
CA GLN A 268 -5.90 -10.58 -1.65
C GLN A 268 -4.80 -10.99 -2.66
N GLU A 269 -5.17 -11.58 -3.79
CA GLU A 269 -4.24 -11.93 -4.87
C GLU A 269 -3.69 -10.66 -5.53
N TYR A 270 -4.56 -9.70 -5.83
CA TYR A 270 -4.18 -8.43 -6.45
C TYR A 270 -3.25 -7.60 -5.56
N ILE A 271 -3.56 -7.50 -4.28
CA ILE A 271 -2.77 -6.70 -3.33
C ILE A 271 -1.37 -7.28 -3.13
N LYS A 272 -1.19 -8.62 -3.19
CA LYS A 272 0.14 -9.23 -3.13
C LYS A 272 1.09 -8.79 -4.25
N LEU A 273 0.54 -8.35 -5.40
CA LEU A 273 1.33 -7.82 -6.50
C LEU A 273 1.78 -6.37 -6.27
N VAL A 274 1.24 -5.70 -5.24
CA VAL A 274 1.45 -4.28 -4.99
C VAL A 274 2.29 -4.07 -3.74
N SER A 275 3.46 -3.48 -3.88
CA SER A 275 4.36 -3.05 -2.80
C SER A 275 4.64 -4.12 -1.73
N SER A 276 5.29 -3.72 -0.65
CA SER A 276 5.50 -4.50 0.57
C SER A 276 4.50 -4.13 1.65
N THR A 277 4.37 -4.98 2.66
CA THR A 277 3.50 -4.74 3.82
C THR A 277 3.78 -3.38 4.50
N PRO A 278 5.02 -2.98 4.82
CA PRO A 278 5.28 -1.66 5.41
C PRO A 278 4.85 -0.49 4.51
N ILE A 279 4.98 -0.62 3.20
CA ILE A 279 4.53 0.41 2.26
C ILE A 279 3.00 0.41 2.16
N ARG A 280 2.34 -0.75 2.08
CA ARG A 280 0.87 -0.84 2.06
C ARG A 280 0.22 -0.24 3.30
N ASN A 281 0.88 -0.30 4.45
CA ASN A 281 0.43 0.32 5.69
C ASN A 281 0.49 1.86 5.69
N MET A 282 1.24 2.45 4.76
CA MET A 282 1.46 3.89 4.66
C MET A 282 0.86 4.49 3.39
N ALA A 283 0.97 3.79 2.24
CA ALA A 283 0.52 4.28 0.94
C ALA A 283 -0.99 4.45 0.90
N THR A 284 -1.46 5.67 0.64
CA THR A 284 -2.88 5.99 0.54
C THR A 284 -3.39 5.85 -0.88
N ILE A 285 -4.70 5.56 -1.04
CA ILE A 285 -5.31 5.41 -2.36
C ILE A 285 -5.28 6.73 -3.14
N ALA A 286 -5.64 7.85 -2.52
CA ALA A 286 -5.54 9.16 -3.18
C ALA A 286 -4.08 9.52 -3.49
N GLY A 287 -3.13 9.19 -2.61
CA GLY A 287 -1.70 9.37 -2.85
C GLY A 287 -1.24 8.67 -4.14
N ASN A 288 -1.70 7.44 -4.38
CA ASN A 288 -1.42 6.71 -5.62
C ASN A 288 -1.94 7.46 -6.87
N PHE A 289 -3.14 8.07 -6.78
CA PHE A 289 -3.69 8.84 -7.90
C PHE A 289 -2.91 10.13 -8.17
N VAL A 290 -2.64 10.92 -7.12
CA VAL A 290 -1.95 12.22 -7.27
C VAL A 290 -0.47 12.08 -7.58
N ASN A 291 0.15 10.94 -7.29
CA ASN A 291 1.50 10.62 -7.77
C ASN A 291 1.55 10.58 -9.30
N ALA A 292 0.42 10.34 -9.96
CA ALA A 292 0.28 10.32 -11.43
C ALA A 292 1.33 9.44 -12.13
N SER A 293 1.65 8.28 -11.53
CA SER A 293 2.52 7.29 -12.16
C SER A 293 1.81 6.65 -13.35
N PRO A 294 2.40 6.61 -14.56
CA PRO A 294 1.80 5.91 -15.70
C PRO A 294 1.50 4.42 -15.46
N ILE A 295 2.07 3.85 -14.39
CA ILE A 295 1.95 2.44 -14.00
C ILE A 295 1.43 2.26 -12.57
N GLY A 296 0.70 3.26 -12.05
CA GLY A 296 0.11 3.20 -10.70
C GLY A 296 -0.91 2.08 -10.59
N ASP A 297 -0.60 1.03 -9.83
CA ASP A 297 -1.41 -0.20 -9.76
C ASP A 297 -2.87 0.08 -9.36
N PHE A 298 -3.09 0.86 -8.27
CA PHE A 298 -4.45 1.21 -7.87
C PHE A 298 -5.11 2.23 -8.78
N THR A 299 -4.33 3.11 -9.42
CA THR A 299 -4.89 3.99 -10.45
C THR A 299 -5.51 3.15 -11.57
N ILE A 300 -4.81 2.12 -12.06
CA ILE A 300 -5.32 1.22 -13.10
C ILE A 300 -6.53 0.42 -12.60
N PHE A 301 -6.47 -0.11 -11.37
CA PHE A 301 -7.60 -0.82 -10.75
C PHE A 301 -8.88 0.03 -10.74
N PHE A 302 -8.79 1.27 -10.25
CA PHE A 302 -9.95 2.15 -10.10
C PHE A 302 -10.40 2.84 -11.40
N LEU A 303 -9.51 3.00 -12.38
CA LEU A 303 -9.89 3.46 -13.72
C LEU A 303 -10.87 2.48 -14.39
N ALA A 304 -10.60 1.17 -14.35
CA ALA A 304 -11.51 0.16 -14.91
C ALA A 304 -12.89 0.17 -14.22
N LEU A 305 -12.93 0.51 -12.93
CA LEU A 305 -14.18 0.66 -12.16
C LEU A 305 -14.92 1.97 -12.44
N ASN A 306 -14.37 2.85 -13.29
CA ASN A 306 -14.90 4.19 -13.57
C ASN A 306 -15.08 5.04 -12.29
N ALA A 307 -14.10 4.98 -11.39
CA ALA A 307 -14.15 5.69 -10.13
C ALA A 307 -14.30 7.21 -10.31
N GLN A 308 -14.99 7.82 -9.35
CA GLN A 308 -15.26 9.25 -9.29
C GLN A 308 -14.54 9.85 -8.09
N LEU A 309 -14.10 11.08 -8.25
CA LEU A 309 -13.41 11.87 -7.22
C LEU A 309 -14.28 13.04 -6.80
N VAL A 310 -14.34 13.32 -5.52
CA VAL A 310 -14.75 14.62 -4.99
C VAL A 310 -13.48 15.36 -4.62
N ILE A 311 -13.28 16.51 -5.26
CA ILE A 311 -12.13 17.39 -5.08
C ILE A 311 -12.59 18.62 -4.31
N SER A 312 -11.79 19.09 -3.36
CA SER A 312 -12.15 20.19 -2.46
C SER A 312 -10.97 21.16 -2.26
N ASP A 313 -11.30 22.46 -2.20
CA ASP A 313 -10.49 23.56 -1.67
C ASP A 313 -11.29 24.36 -0.62
N GLY A 314 -12.31 23.72 -0.02
CA GLY A 314 -13.39 24.35 0.74
C GLY A 314 -14.70 24.45 -0.07
N LYS A 315 -14.62 24.31 -1.41
CA LYS A 315 -15.75 24.07 -2.31
C LYS A 315 -15.52 22.77 -3.04
N THR A 316 -16.55 21.93 -3.13
CA THR A 316 -16.44 20.62 -3.76
C THR A 316 -16.78 20.65 -5.25
N ARG A 317 -16.06 19.85 -6.03
CA ARG A 317 -16.39 19.48 -7.41
C ARG A 317 -16.20 17.99 -7.64
N GLU A 318 -17.01 17.41 -8.52
CA GLU A 318 -16.85 16.02 -8.94
C GLU A 318 -16.01 15.93 -10.22
N LEU A 319 -15.16 14.90 -10.28
CA LEU A 319 -14.30 14.62 -11.43
C LEU A 319 -14.15 13.11 -11.60
N PRO A 320 -14.48 12.54 -12.78
CA PRO A 320 -14.12 11.16 -13.07
C PRO A 320 -12.60 10.94 -12.98
N LEU A 321 -12.14 9.87 -12.35
CA LEU A 321 -10.70 9.55 -12.21
C LEU A 321 -9.97 9.61 -13.56
N ARG A 322 -10.61 9.12 -14.65
CA ARG A 322 -10.05 9.16 -16.00
C ARG A 322 -9.80 10.57 -16.57
N LYS A 323 -10.39 11.60 -15.96
CA LYS A 323 -10.17 13.01 -16.35
C LYS A 323 -9.15 13.73 -15.47
N LEU A 324 -8.67 13.07 -14.41
CA LEU A 324 -7.67 13.64 -13.51
C LEU A 324 -6.32 13.87 -14.21
N PHE A 325 -5.92 12.98 -15.12
CA PHE A 325 -4.61 12.99 -15.77
C PHE A 325 -4.65 13.79 -17.09
N LYS A 326 -3.98 14.94 -17.13
CA LYS A 326 -3.90 15.81 -18.32
C LYS A 326 -2.66 15.58 -19.17
N GLY A 327 -1.63 14.96 -18.61
CA GLY A 327 -0.36 14.67 -19.24
C GLY A 327 0.59 14.02 -18.24
N TYR A 328 1.82 13.76 -18.65
CA TYR A 328 2.82 13.15 -17.75
C TYR A 328 3.03 14.03 -16.51
N LYS A 329 2.72 13.47 -15.32
CA LYS A 329 2.78 14.16 -14.03
C LYS A 329 1.93 15.45 -13.95
N LEU A 330 0.98 15.66 -14.86
CA LEU A 330 0.10 16.80 -14.88
C LEU A 330 -1.33 16.39 -14.53
N LEU A 331 -1.89 17.01 -13.49
CA LEU A 331 -3.21 16.70 -12.95
C LEU A 331 -4.20 17.85 -13.18
N ASP A 332 -5.49 17.52 -13.24
CA ASP A 332 -6.60 18.46 -13.14
C ASP A 332 -6.88 18.78 -11.66
N LEU A 333 -5.88 19.35 -10.99
CA LEU A 333 -5.99 19.89 -9.63
C LEU A 333 -5.46 21.32 -9.63
N LYS A 334 -6.23 22.23 -9.04
CA LYS A 334 -5.81 23.60 -8.83
C LYS A 334 -4.99 23.73 -7.54
N PRO A 335 -4.19 24.78 -7.38
CA PRO A 335 -3.54 25.08 -6.11
C PRO A 335 -4.57 25.09 -4.95
N GLY A 336 -4.26 24.37 -3.87
CA GLY A 336 -5.15 24.25 -2.72
C GLY A 336 -6.22 23.16 -2.82
N GLU A 337 -6.43 22.55 -3.99
CA GLU A 337 -7.34 21.41 -4.14
C GLU A 337 -6.68 20.09 -3.70
N PHE A 338 -7.44 19.25 -3.03
CA PHE A 338 -7.08 17.87 -2.73
C PHE A 338 -8.28 16.93 -2.97
N ILE A 339 -8.01 15.63 -3.09
CA ILE A 339 -9.07 14.64 -3.20
C ILE A 339 -9.67 14.44 -1.80
N GLU A 340 -10.94 14.79 -1.64
CA GLU A 340 -11.68 14.68 -0.39
C GLU A 340 -12.40 13.33 -0.26
N LYS A 341 -12.81 12.75 -1.39
CA LYS A 341 -13.54 11.47 -1.42
C LYS A 341 -13.31 10.76 -2.75
N ILE A 342 -13.27 9.45 -2.70
CA ILE A 342 -13.25 8.55 -3.87
C ILE A 342 -14.49 7.68 -3.79
N TRP A 343 -15.20 7.49 -4.90
CA TRP A 343 -16.31 6.55 -4.92
C TRP A 343 -16.43 5.82 -6.26
N PHE A 344 -17.02 4.64 -6.25
CA PHE A 344 -17.36 3.85 -7.42
C PHE A 344 -18.57 2.97 -7.15
N GLU A 345 -19.25 2.54 -8.22
CA GLU A 345 -20.36 1.61 -8.10
C GLU A 345 -19.84 0.20 -7.78
N LEU A 346 -20.42 -0.42 -6.73
CA LEU A 346 -20.08 -1.77 -6.33
C LEU A 346 -20.49 -2.78 -7.43
N PRO A 347 -19.63 -3.73 -7.78
CA PRO A 347 -19.97 -4.81 -8.71
C PRO A 347 -21.22 -5.56 -8.27
N ASP A 348 -22.14 -5.76 -9.18
CA ASP A 348 -23.29 -6.65 -8.99
C ASP A 348 -22.99 -8.07 -9.53
N ARG A 349 -24.00 -8.96 -9.51
CA ARG A 349 -23.85 -10.35 -9.97
C ARG A 349 -23.54 -10.48 -11.47
N GLN A 350 -23.83 -9.45 -12.27
CA GLN A 350 -23.57 -9.40 -13.70
C GLN A 350 -22.19 -8.80 -14.03
N THR A 351 -21.49 -8.28 -13.01
CA THR A 351 -20.22 -7.59 -13.16
C THR A 351 -19.06 -8.54 -12.88
N HIS A 352 -18.18 -8.66 -13.84
CA HIS A 352 -16.93 -9.41 -13.77
C HIS A 352 -15.76 -8.43 -13.72
N PHE A 353 -14.82 -8.64 -12.81
CA PHE A 353 -13.64 -7.77 -12.64
C PHE A 353 -12.37 -8.59 -12.50
N HIS A 354 -11.32 -8.16 -13.18
CA HIS A 354 -10.00 -8.74 -13.07
C HIS A 354 -8.91 -7.67 -13.18
N PHE A 355 -7.87 -7.78 -12.35
CA PHE A 355 -6.65 -6.99 -12.39
C PHE A 355 -5.45 -7.92 -12.55
N GLU A 356 -4.49 -7.53 -13.37
CA GLU A 356 -3.27 -8.29 -13.61
C GLU A 356 -2.07 -7.35 -13.76
N LYS A 357 -0.91 -7.84 -13.37
CA LYS A 357 0.34 -7.08 -13.37
C LYS A 357 1.49 -7.93 -13.86
N LEU A 358 2.22 -7.42 -14.84
CA LEU A 358 3.46 -8.00 -15.32
C LEU A 358 4.64 -7.14 -14.84
N SER A 359 5.59 -7.75 -14.15
CA SER A 359 6.80 -7.13 -13.62
C SER A 359 7.98 -8.10 -13.67
N LYS A 360 9.20 -7.60 -13.51
CA LYS A 360 10.42 -8.43 -13.56
C LYS A 360 10.51 -9.40 -12.38
N ARG A 361 9.96 -9.03 -11.23
CA ARG A 361 9.80 -9.87 -10.05
C ARG A 361 8.32 -10.02 -9.76
N THR A 362 7.89 -11.14 -9.22
CA THR A 362 6.47 -11.37 -8.90
C THR A 362 5.96 -10.41 -7.82
N HIS A 363 6.78 -10.12 -6.83
CA HIS A 363 6.43 -9.27 -5.70
C HIS A 363 7.43 -8.13 -5.54
N LEU A 364 7.02 -7.08 -4.85
CA LEU A 364 7.84 -5.91 -4.52
C LEU A 364 8.54 -5.34 -5.77
N ASP A 365 7.79 -5.13 -6.82
CA ASP A 365 8.33 -4.58 -8.07
C ASP A 365 7.35 -3.61 -8.73
N ILE A 366 7.91 -2.67 -9.47
CA ILE A 366 7.15 -1.74 -10.31
C ILE A 366 6.74 -2.47 -11.59
N ALA A 367 5.50 -2.33 -12.02
CA ALA A 367 5.01 -2.95 -13.24
C ALA A 367 5.82 -2.56 -14.48
N SER A 368 6.07 -3.50 -15.38
CA SER A 368 6.36 -3.19 -16.78
C SER A 368 5.08 -2.77 -17.49
N VAL A 369 4.03 -3.57 -17.32
CA VAL A 369 2.65 -3.29 -17.76
C VAL A 369 1.70 -3.85 -16.71
N ASN A 370 0.64 -3.12 -16.40
CA ASN A 370 -0.49 -3.62 -15.64
C ASN A 370 -1.81 -3.28 -16.34
N SER A 371 -2.85 -4.04 -16.06
CA SER A 371 -4.15 -3.83 -16.68
C SER A 371 -5.28 -4.27 -15.75
N ALA A 372 -6.43 -3.63 -15.89
CA ALA A 372 -7.66 -4.05 -15.25
C ALA A 372 -8.82 -4.02 -16.25
N ILE A 373 -9.76 -4.93 -16.07
CA ILE A 373 -10.97 -5.00 -16.87
C ILE A 373 -12.19 -5.17 -15.98
N ARG A 374 -13.25 -4.44 -16.30
CA ARG A 374 -14.60 -4.63 -15.75
C ARG A 374 -15.54 -4.88 -16.92
N ILE A 375 -16.26 -5.99 -16.88
CA ILE A 375 -17.29 -6.34 -17.87
C ILE A 375 -18.61 -6.58 -17.14
N LYS A 376 -19.64 -5.88 -17.57
CA LYS A 376 -21.01 -6.11 -17.15
C LYS A 376 -21.79 -6.73 -18.29
N LYS A 377 -22.35 -7.95 -18.07
CA LYS A 377 -23.01 -8.73 -19.11
C LYS A 377 -24.33 -9.33 -18.63
N ASP A 378 -25.26 -9.50 -19.56
CA ASP A 378 -26.41 -10.37 -19.40
C ASP A 378 -26.29 -11.55 -20.37
N LYS A 379 -26.35 -12.78 -19.83
CA LYS A 379 -26.00 -13.99 -20.57
C LYS A 379 -24.62 -13.87 -21.20
N GLN A 380 -24.51 -13.74 -22.52
CA GLN A 380 -23.25 -13.57 -23.25
C GLN A 380 -23.06 -12.17 -23.83
N ILE A 381 -24.04 -11.27 -23.72
CA ILE A 381 -23.98 -9.93 -24.30
C ILE A 381 -23.42 -8.94 -23.29
N ILE A 382 -22.36 -8.25 -23.67
CA ILE A 382 -21.73 -7.19 -22.88
C ILE A 382 -22.52 -5.91 -23.08
N PHE A 383 -23.01 -5.30 -22.01
CA PHE A 383 -23.70 -4.01 -22.08
C PHE A 383 -22.90 -2.85 -21.48
N GLU A 384 -21.90 -3.15 -20.68
CA GLU A 384 -20.93 -2.15 -20.18
C GLU A 384 -19.56 -2.80 -19.99
N ALA A 385 -18.50 -2.07 -20.34
CA ALA A 385 -17.14 -2.47 -20.08
C ALA A 385 -16.26 -1.27 -19.75
N GLY A 386 -15.21 -1.50 -18.97
CA GLY A 386 -14.16 -0.56 -18.68
C GLY A 386 -12.81 -1.29 -18.70
N ILE A 387 -11.88 -0.83 -19.51
CA ILE A 387 -10.51 -1.35 -19.61
C ILE A 387 -9.55 -0.24 -19.29
N SER A 388 -8.55 -0.55 -18.49
CA SER A 388 -7.47 0.36 -18.18
C SER A 388 -6.12 -0.34 -18.29
N ALA A 389 -5.07 0.42 -18.61
CA ALA A 389 -3.72 -0.11 -18.75
C ALA A 389 -2.67 0.92 -18.33
N GLY A 390 -1.63 0.44 -17.66
CA GLY A 390 -0.48 1.24 -17.24
C GLY A 390 0.81 0.77 -17.92
N GLY A 391 1.76 1.70 -18.08
CA GLY A 391 3.04 1.44 -18.75
C GLY A 391 2.98 1.48 -20.27
N VAL A 392 1.83 1.85 -20.83
CA VAL A 392 1.55 1.83 -22.29
C VAL A 392 1.22 3.20 -22.88
N GLY A 393 1.41 4.25 -22.09
CA GLY A 393 1.23 5.64 -22.49
C GLY A 393 1.86 6.58 -21.47
N PRO A 394 1.82 7.91 -21.67
CA PRO A 394 2.41 8.89 -20.77
C PRO A 394 1.64 9.07 -19.45
N ILE A 395 0.41 8.59 -19.39
CA ILE A 395 -0.49 8.63 -18.24
C ILE A 395 -1.06 7.23 -17.97
N PRO A 396 -1.62 6.98 -16.78
CA PRO A 396 -2.50 5.81 -16.58
C PRO A 396 -3.67 5.89 -17.54
N MET A 397 -3.85 4.89 -18.39
CA MET A 397 -4.81 4.98 -19.49
C MET A 397 -6.12 4.26 -19.14
N TYR A 398 -7.25 4.95 -19.30
CA TYR A 398 -8.54 4.31 -19.54
C TYR A 398 -8.69 4.15 -21.06
N LEU A 399 -8.82 2.94 -21.54
CA LEU A 399 -8.88 2.62 -22.98
C LEU A 399 -10.31 2.83 -23.50
N GLU A 400 -10.60 4.06 -23.92
CA GLU A 400 -11.96 4.48 -24.27
C GLU A 400 -12.50 3.74 -25.51
N LYS A 401 -11.67 3.60 -26.58
CA LYS A 401 -12.08 2.90 -27.80
C LYS A 401 -12.29 1.41 -27.54
N ALA A 402 -11.35 0.79 -26.84
CA ALA A 402 -11.43 -0.62 -26.47
C ALA A 402 -12.64 -0.90 -25.57
N SER A 403 -12.90 -0.06 -24.57
CA SER A 403 -14.06 -0.18 -23.68
C SER A 403 -15.38 -0.02 -24.43
N ALA A 404 -15.48 0.98 -25.32
CA ALA A 404 -16.67 1.22 -26.13
C ALA A 404 -16.94 0.11 -27.14
N PHE A 405 -15.89 -0.46 -27.73
CA PHE A 405 -16.01 -1.57 -28.70
C PHE A 405 -16.70 -2.80 -28.12
N LEU A 406 -16.48 -3.12 -26.86
CA LEU A 406 -17.07 -4.29 -26.22
C LEU A 406 -18.59 -4.20 -26.04
N LYS A 407 -19.15 -3.00 -26.00
CA LYS A 407 -20.59 -2.81 -25.78
C LYS A 407 -21.42 -3.42 -26.90
N GLY A 408 -22.42 -4.24 -26.55
CA GLY A 408 -23.31 -4.95 -27.46
C GLY A 408 -22.70 -6.19 -28.11
N LYS A 409 -21.48 -6.57 -27.75
CA LYS A 409 -20.79 -7.75 -28.29
C LYS A 409 -21.08 -9.00 -27.48
N ILE A 410 -20.97 -10.15 -28.18
CA ILE A 410 -20.99 -11.48 -27.59
C ILE A 410 -19.56 -11.91 -27.31
N ILE A 411 -19.32 -12.51 -26.15
CA ILE A 411 -18.00 -13.01 -25.76
C ILE A 411 -17.62 -14.20 -26.64
N SER A 412 -16.46 -14.09 -27.32
CA SER A 412 -15.88 -15.12 -28.17
C SER A 412 -14.37 -14.90 -28.33
N GLU A 413 -13.65 -15.89 -28.81
CA GLU A 413 -12.22 -15.79 -29.11
C GLU A 413 -11.96 -14.69 -30.15
N GLU A 414 -12.79 -14.59 -31.20
CA GLU A 414 -12.67 -13.54 -32.21
C GLU A 414 -12.83 -12.13 -31.62
N LEU A 415 -13.72 -11.98 -30.62
CA LEU A 415 -13.87 -10.71 -29.93
C LEU A 415 -12.57 -10.31 -29.25
N VAL A 416 -11.87 -11.26 -28.60
CA VAL A 416 -10.61 -10.99 -27.90
C VAL A 416 -9.54 -10.51 -28.88
N PHE A 417 -9.38 -11.14 -30.04
CA PHE A 417 -8.41 -10.73 -31.06
C PHE A 417 -8.72 -9.32 -31.61
N LYS A 418 -9.97 -9.03 -31.94
CA LYS A 418 -10.38 -7.69 -32.38
C LYS A 418 -10.17 -6.63 -31.33
N LEU A 419 -10.43 -6.96 -30.07
CA LEU A 419 -10.17 -6.06 -28.93
C LEU A 419 -8.68 -5.73 -28.83
N ILE A 420 -7.80 -6.74 -29.00
CA ILE A 420 -6.35 -6.55 -28.99
C ILE A 420 -5.95 -5.59 -30.11
N GLU A 421 -6.42 -5.77 -31.33
CA GLU A 421 -6.13 -4.87 -32.46
C GLU A 421 -6.50 -3.41 -32.14
N ILE A 422 -7.71 -3.17 -31.59
CA ILE A 422 -8.16 -1.85 -31.21
C ILE A 422 -7.29 -1.28 -30.09
N THR A 423 -6.96 -2.10 -29.10
CA THR A 423 -6.10 -1.70 -27.98
C THR A 423 -4.72 -1.28 -28.47
N GLN A 424 -4.11 -2.02 -29.41
CA GLN A 424 -2.80 -1.69 -29.98
C GLN A 424 -2.78 -0.36 -30.73
N GLN A 425 -3.91 0.09 -31.27
CA GLN A 425 -4.06 1.39 -31.94
C GLN A 425 -4.28 2.55 -30.93
N GLU A 426 -4.69 2.24 -29.70
CA GLU A 426 -4.99 3.23 -28.67
C GLU A 426 -3.79 3.58 -27.78
N ILE A 427 -2.78 2.70 -27.70
CA ILE A 427 -1.62 2.83 -26.83
C ILE A 427 -0.40 3.42 -27.54
N SER A 428 0.50 4.05 -26.76
CA SER A 428 1.76 4.64 -27.25
C SER A 428 2.89 4.40 -26.23
N PRO A 429 3.28 3.13 -25.99
CA PRO A 429 4.35 2.83 -25.06
C PRO A 429 5.71 3.32 -25.58
N ILE A 430 6.63 3.60 -24.65
CA ILE A 430 8.01 3.93 -24.93
C ILE A 430 8.95 2.85 -24.40
N SER A 431 10.12 2.69 -25.00
CA SER A 431 11.20 1.86 -24.45
C SER A 431 11.85 2.58 -23.26
N ASP A 432 11.96 1.87 -22.13
CA ASP A 432 12.58 2.35 -20.90
C ASP A 432 13.21 1.20 -20.09
N ALA A 433 13.63 1.46 -18.85
CA ALA A 433 14.21 0.45 -17.96
C ALA A 433 13.27 -0.71 -17.64
N ARG A 434 11.96 -0.57 -17.90
CA ARG A 434 10.94 -1.60 -17.60
C ARG A 434 10.68 -2.53 -18.80
N GLY A 435 11.06 -2.14 -20.00
CA GLY A 435 10.93 -2.93 -21.21
C GLY A 435 10.94 -2.10 -22.47
N SER A 436 11.19 -2.75 -23.61
CA SER A 436 11.06 -2.11 -24.94
C SER A 436 9.59 -1.83 -25.27
N GLU A 437 9.35 -0.92 -26.22
CA GLU A 437 8.02 -0.66 -26.74
C GLU A 437 7.35 -1.94 -27.22
N ALA A 438 8.03 -2.74 -28.03
CA ALA A 438 7.52 -4.01 -28.55
C ALA A 438 7.14 -4.99 -27.42
N TYR A 439 7.99 -5.09 -26.38
CA TYR A 439 7.70 -5.92 -25.22
C TYR A 439 6.44 -5.46 -24.48
N LYS A 440 6.26 -4.15 -24.27
CA LYS A 440 5.08 -3.60 -23.57
C LYS A 440 3.79 -3.81 -24.37
N ARG A 441 3.85 -3.71 -25.71
CA ARG A 441 2.72 -4.04 -26.60
C ARG A 441 2.32 -5.50 -26.47
N LEU A 442 3.29 -6.41 -26.61
CA LEU A 442 3.06 -7.85 -26.41
C LEU A 442 2.56 -8.16 -25.00
N ALA A 443 3.13 -7.51 -23.98
CA ALA A 443 2.71 -7.70 -22.59
C ALA A 443 1.22 -7.35 -22.39
N LEU A 444 0.76 -6.20 -22.90
CA LEU A 444 -0.66 -5.82 -22.81
C LEU A 444 -1.57 -6.78 -23.56
N GLU A 445 -1.15 -7.24 -24.74
CA GLU A 445 -1.88 -8.28 -25.49
C GLU A 445 -2.09 -9.53 -24.63
N GLN A 446 -1.01 -10.04 -24.01
CA GLN A 446 -1.09 -11.23 -23.15
C GLN A 446 -1.95 -10.98 -21.88
N LEU A 447 -1.91 -9.77 -21.31
CA LEU A 447 -2.77 -9.41 -20.18
C LEU A 447 -4.25 -9.38 -20.58
N ILE A 448 -4.59 -8.90 -21.79
CA ILE A 448 -5.99 -8.94 -22.29
C ILE A 448 -6.44 -10.39 -22.47
N LYS A 449 -5.64 -11.25 -23.09
CA LYS A 449 -5.92 -12.69 -23.19
C LYS A 449 -6.16 -13.30 -21.81
N ALA A 450 -5.26 -13.04 -20.86
CA ALA A 450 -5.37 -13.52 -19.48
C ALA A 450 -6.64 -13.05 -18.78
N HIS A 451 -7.07 -11.81 -18.98
CA HIS A 451 -8.33 -11.30 -18.42
C HIS A 451 -9.53 -12.13 -18.91
N PHE A 452 -9.66 -12.35 -20.19
CA PHE A 452 -10.78 -13.09 -20.76
C PHE A 452 -10.77 -14.55 -20.34
N LEU A 453 -9.64 -15.25 -20.42
CA LEU A 453 -9.50 -16.64 -19.98
C LEU A 453 -9.81 -16.81 -18.47
N LYS A 454 -9.50 -15.81 -17.67
CA LYS A 454 -9.75 -15.86 -16.24
C LYS A 454 -11.18 -15.57 -15.84
N LEU A 455 -11.85 -14.69 -16.60
CA LEU A 455 -13.24 -14.30 -16.34
C LEU A 455 -14.25 -15.22 -17.02
N PHE A 456 -13.86 -15.85 -18.13
CA PHE A 456 -14.72 -16.66 -19.01
C PHE A 456 -14.01 -17.98 -19.33
N PRO A 457 -14.01 -18.94 -18.38
CA PRO A 457 -13.30 -20.22 -18.55
C PRO A 457 -13.86 -21.10 -19.66
N GLU A 458 -15.01 -20.75 -20.20
CA GLU A 458 -15.63 -21.40 -21.37
C GLU A 458 -14.91 -21.10 -22.70
N LEU A 459 -14.06 -20.09 -22.75
CA LEU A 459 -13.23 -19.79 -23.92
C LEU A 459 -12.11 -20.82 -24.09
N GLU A 460 -11.86 -21.23 -25.32
CA GLU A 460 -10.81 -22.22 -25.63
C GLU A 460 -9.43 -21.60 -25.52
N VAL A 461 -8.66 -22.05 -24.51
CA VAL A 461 -7.29 -21.54 -24.22
C VAL A 461 -6.38 -21.70 -25.45
N GLU A 462 -6.43 -22.86 -26.11
CA GLU A 462 -5.58 -23.17 -27.27
C GLU A 462 -5.80 -22.21 -28.44
N ARG A 463 -7.04 -21.79 -28.67
CA ARG A 463 -7.38 -20.81 -29.70
C ARG A 463 -6.92 -19.39 -29.36
N ILE A 464 -6.91 -19.02 -28.09
CA ILE A 464 -6.50 -17.67 -27.65
C ILE A 464 -4.99 -17.54 -27.51
N VAL A 465 -4.31 -18.56 -26.98
CA VAL A 465 -2.88 -18.53 -26.71
C VAL A 465 -2.05 -19.05 -27.88
N GLY A 466 -2.56 -20.03 -28.58
CA GLY A 466 -1.89 -20.68 -29.70
C GLY A 466 -2.19 -20.06 -31.11
N GLY A 467 -2.73 -18.84 -31.13
CA GLY A 467 -3.03 -18.16 -32.38
C GLY A 467 -1.76 -17.99 -33.25
N ASP A 468 -1.76 -18.61 -34.43
CA ASP A 468 -0.79 -18.47 -35.52
C ASP A 468 -0.69 -17.03 -36.02
#